data_e492e88dde392cc88ac033e9e5d8827e
#
_entry.id   e492e88dde392cc88ac033e9e5d8827e
#
_cell.length_a   1.000
_cell.length_b   1.000
_cell.length_c   1.000
_cell.angle_alpha   90.00
_cell.angle_beta   90.00
_cell.angle_gamma   90.00
#
_symmetry.space_group_name_H-M   'P 1'
#
loop_
_entity.id
_entity.type
_entity.pdbx_description
1 polymer ?
#
loop_
_entity_poly.entity_id
_entity_poly.type
_entity_poly.pdbx_seq_one_letter_code
_entity_poly.pdbx_strand_id
1 'polypeptide(L)'
;MGKLTDRKKTIEIFAESEKESITNKVAQYSIQSGDAIIDHTQRESIEWEMTGLIFGKDHNDINNKWLQLITWQFAGNVLFWHGAIYKGDLILENITKDYDEGGFKNAIKVSIKFKEAKTVQSSFVRVQHVGPITPPSPPGLWVTVVAGNTYWGWWKQYGTPIQTLRNWNKWPDRRIPIGARARVK
;
A
#
# COMPACT_ATOMS: atom_id res chain seq x y z
N MET A 1 -1.77 -32.58 -12.04
CA MET A 1 -2.11 -31.33 -12.75
C MET A 1 -2.11 -30.20 -11.74
N GLY A 2 -1.38 -29.13 -12.02
CA GLY A 2 -1.38 -27.92 -11.23
C GLY A 2 -2.36 -26.86 -11.78
N LYS A 3 -2.68 -25.86 -10.96
CA LYS A 3 -3.61 -24.79 -11.30
C LYS A 3 -2.91 -23.45 -11.13
N LEU A 4 -2.84 -22.66 -12.21
CA LEU A 4 -2.39 -21.27 -12.18
C LEU A 4 -3.61 -20.35 -12.20
N THR A 5 -3.73 -19.47 -11.23
CA THR A 5 -4.94 -18.65 -11.07
C THR A 5 -4.64 -17.21 -10.64
N ASP A 6 -5.44 -16.25 -11.10
CA ASP A 6 -5.50 -14.85 -10.64
C ASP A 6 -6.68 -14.60 -9.68
N ARG A 7 -7.26 -15.67 -9.10
CA ARG A 7 -8.50 -15.71 -8.31
C ARG A 7 -9.80 -15.51 -9.12
N LYS A 8 -9.72 -15.02 -10.36
CA LYS A 8 -10.87 -14.85 -11.27
C LYS A 8 -10.91 -15.95 -12.32
N LYS A 9 -9.76 -16.28 -12.89
CA LYS A 9 -9.60 -17.27 -13.93
C LYS A 9 -8.53 -18.27 -13.54
N THR A 10 -8.64 -19.50 -14.03
CA THR A 10 -7.72 -20.59 -13.73
C THR A 10 -7.33 -21.30 -15.01
N ILE A 11 -6.06 -21.59 -15.15
CA ILE A 11 -5.50 -22.44 -16.20
C ILE A 11 -4.90 -23.68 -15.55
N GLU A 12 -5.29 -24.84 -16.03
CA GLU A 12 -4.71 -26.10 -15.59
C GLU A 12 -3.49 -26.44 -16.46
N ILE A 13 -2.37 -26.73 -15.81
CA ILE A 13 -1.09 -27.05 -16.45
C ILE A 13 -0.57 -28.35 -15.88
N PHE A 14 -0.18 -29.27 -16.76
CA PHE A 14 0.55 -30.46 -16.36
C PHE A 14 2.03 -30.10 -16.27
N ALA A 15 2.50 -29.76 -15.06
CA ALA A 15 3.89 -29.44 -14.83
C ALA A 15 4.77 -30.68 -14.96
N GLU A 16 5.74 -30.63 -15.87
CA GLU A 16 6.78 -31.66 -16.06
C GLU A 16 7.98 -31.37 -15.16
N SER A 17 8.31 -30.07 -14.98
CA SER A 17 9.42 -29.62 -14.17
C SER A 17 9.06 -28.31 -13.46
N GLU A 18 9.43 -28.22 -12.20
CA GLU A 18 9.31 -27.03 -11.36
C GLU A 18 10.69 -26.76 -10.74
N LYS A 19 11.21 -25.55 -10.92
CA LYS A 19 12.54 -25.15 -10.43
C LYS A 19 12.45 -23.81 -9.72
N GLU A 20 12.99 -23.75 -8.50
CA GLU A 20 13.13 -22.53 -7.73
C GLU A 20 14.59 -22.09 -7.69
N SER A 21 14.84 -20.81 -7.91
CA SER A 21 16.16 -20.20 -7.80
C SER A 21 16.11 -19.03 -6.84
N ILE A 22 16.98 -19.08 -5.84
CA ILE A 22 17.14 -18.01 -4.84
C ILE A 22 18.54 -17.44 -4.99
N THR A 23 18.62 -16.17 -5.36
CA THR A 23 19.89 -15.47 -5.61
C THR A 23 20.07 -14.34 -4.64
N ASN A 24 21.29 -14.23 -4.10
CA ASN A 24 21.74 -13.09 -3.32
C ASN A 24 22.80 -12.34 -4.13
N LYS A 25 22.64 -11.04 -4.23
CA LYS A 25 23.69 -10.15 -4.76
C LYS A 25 24.67 -9.84 -3.62
N VAL A 26 25.92 -10.27 -3.79
CA VAL A 26 26.98 -10.03 -2.82
C VAL A 26 27.86 -8.91 -3.34
N ALA A 27 27.95 -7.80 -2.59
CA ALA A 27 28.87 -6.72 -2.91
C ALA A 27 30.27 -7.10 -2.39
N GLN A 28 31.23 -7.23 -3.31
CA GLN A 28 32.62 -7.54 -3.04
C GLN A 28 33.51 -6.39 -3.48
N TYR A 29 34.44 -5.99 -2.62
CA TYR A 29 35.49 -5.02 -2.96
C TYR A 29 36.85 -5.74 -3.01
N SER A 30 37.50 -5.64 -4.18
CA SER A 30 38.84 -6.15 -4.33
C SER A 30 39.82 -5.20 -3.62
N ILE A 31 40.66 -5.75 -2.73
CA ILE A 31 41.79 -5.03 -2.13
C ILE A 31 43.08 -5.44 -2.83
N GLN A 32 44.07 -4.53 -2.87
CA GLN A 32 45.33 -4.75 -3.59
C GLN A 32 46.13 -5.94 -3.09
N SER A 33 45.90 -6.42 -1.87
CA SER A 33 46.57 -7.56 -1.29
C SER A 33 45.68 -8.18 -0.21
N GLY A 34 45.24 -9.44 -0.42
CA GLY A 34 44.42 -10.22 0.50
C GLY A 34 43.06 -10.68 -0.12
N ASP A 35 42.25 -11.29 0.71
CA ASP A 35 40.93 -11.76 0.29
C ASP A 35 39.93 -10.60 0.12
N ALA A 36 39.00 -10.75 -0.83
CA ALA A 36 37.96 -9.75 -1.08
C ALA A 36 37.11 -9.54 0.17
N ILE A 37 36.85 -8.28 0.52
CA ILE A 37 35.96 -7.94 1.64
C ILE A 37 34.53 -7.97 1.16
N ILE A 38 33.68 -8.74 1.84
CA ILE A 38 32.22 -8.77 1.64
C ILE A 38 31.63 -7.72 2.57
N ASP A 39 31.01 -6.68 1.97
CA ASP A 39 30.44 -5.57 2.73
C ASP A 39 28.98 -5.88 3.13
N HIS A 40 28.15 -6.23 2.14
CA HIS A 40 26.77 -6.59 2.41
C HIS A 40 26.20 -7.52 1.34
N THR A 41 25.13 -8.22 1.71
CA THR A 41 24.35 -9.08 0.82
C THR A 41 22.95 -8.51 0.63
N GLN A 42 22.53 -8.41 -0.62
CA GLN A 42 21.17 -8.01 -0.98
C GLN A 42 20.43 -9.22 -1.53
N ARG A 43 19.29 -9.55 -0.94
CA ARG A 43 18.42 -10.61 -1.47
C ARG A 43 17.72 -10.10 -2.74
N GLU A 44 17.85 -10.82 -3.84
CA GLU A 44 17.05 -10.61 -5.05
C GLU A 44 15.67 -11.28 -4.92
N SER A 45 14.78 -11.00 -5.85
CA SER A 45 13.49 -11.69 -5.91
C SER A 45 13.71 -13.17 -6.22
N ILE A 46 12.90 -14.02 -5.60
CA ILE A 46 12.91 -15.45 -5.88
C ILE A 46 12.38 -15.65 -7.29
N GLU A 47 13.14 -16.37 -8.10
CA GLU A 47 12.74 -16.78 -9.45
C GLU A 47 12.21 -18.20 -9.40
N TRP A 48 11.11 -18.44 -10.07
CA TRP A 48 10.54 -19.75 -10.20
C TRP A 48 10.24 -20.03 -11.68
N GLU A 49 10.70 -21.17 -12.16
CA GLU A 49 10.56 -21.61 -13.54
C GLU A 49 9.77 -22.92 -13.59
N MET A 50 8.82 -22.98 -14.50
CA MET A 50 7.99 -24.15 -14.73
C MET A 50 7.96 -24.47 -16.21
N THR A 51 8.14 -25.76 -16.52
CA THR A 51 7.90 -26.32 -17.86
C THR A 51 6.77 -27.32 -17.78
N GLY A 52 5.86 -27.29 -18.75
CA GLY A 52 4.73 -28.22 -18.74
C GLY A 52 3.84 -28.12 -19.97
N LEU A 53 2.74 -28.88 -19.94
CA LEU A 53 1.77 -28.97 -21.01
C LEU A 53 0.45 -28.35 -20.62
N ILE A 54 -0.11 -27.53 -21.50
CA ILE A 54 -1.48 -27.02 -21.40
C ILE A 54 -2.34 -27.84 -22.35
N PHE A 55 -3.32 -28.54 -21.80
CA PHE A 55 -4.29 -29.32 -22.57
C PHE A 55 -5.55 -28.47 -22.84
N GLY A 56 -6.13 -28.70 -24.02
CA GLY A 56 -7.41 -28.09 -24.39
C GLY A 56 -8.35 -29.11 -24.98
N LYS A 57 -9.63 -28.77 -25.05
CA LYS A 57 -10.65 -29.58 -25.74
C LYS A 57 -10.44 -29.55 -27.23
N ASP A 58 -10.06 -28.40 -27.75
CA ASP A 58 -9.78 -28.13 -29.15
C ASP A 58 -8.69 -27.05 -29.28
N HIS A 59 -8.30 -26.74 -30.50
CA HIS A 59 -7.29 -25.75 -30.81
C HIS A 59 -7.67 -24.34 -30.30
N ASN A 60 -8.96 -23.97 -30.35
CA ASN A 60 -9.44 -22.69 -29.89
C ASN A 60 -9.34 -22.55 -28.36
N ASP A 61 -9.65 -23.61 -27.62
CA ASP A 61 -9.51 -23.62 -26.15
C ASP A 61 -8.05 -23.46 -25.74
N ILE A 62 -7.12 -24.14 -26.43
CA ILE A 62 -5.69 -23.97 -26.20
C ILE A 62 -5.25 -22.54 -26.46
N ASN A 63 -5.67 -21.98 -27.60
CA ASN A 63 -5.32 -20.60 -27.96
C ASN A 63 -5.88 -19.57 -26.95
N ASN A 64 -7.10 -19.77 -26.47
CA ASN A 64 -7.69 -18.92 -25.43
C ASN A 64 -6.91 -19.00 -24.12
N LYS A 65 -6.45 -20.17 -23.69
CA LYS A 65 -5.60 -20.34 -22.51
C LYS A 65 -4.26 -19.64 -22.69
N TRP A 66 -3.66 -19.75 -23.88
CA TRP A 66 -2.44 -19.05 -24.22
C TRP A 66 -2.61 -17.52 -24.19
N LEU A 67 -3.67 -17.00 -24.81
CA LEU A 67 -4.00 -15.57 -24.79
C LEU A 67 -4.26 -15.08 -23.36
N GLN A 68 -4.83 -15.93 -22.51
CA GLN A 68 -5.02 -15.58 -21.09
C GLN A 68 -3.68 -15.42 -20.36
N LEU A 69 -2.67 -16.28 -20.63
CA LEU A 69 -1.31 -16.10 -20.07
C LEU A 69 -0.67 -14.80 -20.53
N ILE A 70 -0.78 -14.48 -21.82
CA ILE A 70 -0.31 -13.21 -22.38
C ILE A 70 -1.01 -12.02 -21.68
N THR A 71 -2.32 -12.10 -21.49
CA THR A 71 -3.08 -11.05 -20.81
C THR A 71 -2.60 -10.85 -19.38
N TRP A 72 -2.34 -11.92 -18.66
CA TRP A 72 -1.81 -11.84 -17.29
C TRP A 72 -0.40 -11.24 -17.25
N GLN A 73 0.45 -11.57 -18.22
CA GLN A 73 1.79 -11.01 -18.33
C GLN A 73 1.77 -9.50 -18.57
N PHE A 74 1.00 -9.06 -19.57
CA PHE A 74 0.91 -7.62 -19.90
C PHE A 74 0.23 -6.78 -18.80
N ALA A 75 -0.75 -7.36 -18.13
CA ALA A 75 -1.45 -6.68 -17.04
C ALA A 75 -0.67 -6.70 -15.72
N GLY A 76 0.41 -7.49 -15.61
CA GLY A 76 1.16 -7.66 -14.36
C GLY A 76 0.31 -8.28 -13.23
N ASN A 77 -0.59 -9.19 -13.58
CA ASN A 77 -1.46 -9.82 -12.60
C ASN A 77 -0.66 -10.66 -11.61
N VAL A 78 -1.04 -10.56 -10.34
CA VAL A 78 -0.52 -11.43 -9.28
C VAL A 78 -1.20 -12.79 -9.37
N LEU A 79 -0.41 -13.84 -9.51
CA LEU A 79 -0.85 -15.20 -9.74
C LEU A 79 -0.52 -16.11 -8.57
N PHE A 80 -1.27 -17.19 -8.47
CA PHE A 80 -1.10 -18.22 -7.46
C PHE A 80 -0.98 -19.57 -8.18
N TRP A 81 0.03 -20.35 -7.80
CA TRP A 81 0.24 -21.69 -8.29
C TRP A 81 -0.13 -22.73 -7.24
N HIS A 82 -0.91 -23.70 -7.65
CA HIS A 82 -1.32 -24.85 -6.85
C HIS A 82 -0.95 -26.13 -7.62
N GLY A 83 0.27 -26.63 -7.44
CA GLY A 83 0.79 -27.83 -8.05
C GLY A 83 1.39 -28.77 -7.03
N ALA A 84 2.54 -29.37 -7.37
CA ALA A 84 3.34 -30.12 -6.42
C ALA A 84 3.87 -29.20 -5.28
N ILE A 85 4.16 -27.97 -5.65
CA ILE A 85 4.53 -26.89 -4.72
C ILE A 85 3.43 -25.83 -4.73
N TYR A 86 3.08 -25.28 -3.58
CA TYR A 86 2.19 -24.13 -3.48
C TYR A 86 3.03 -22.85 -3.53
N LYS A 87 2.73 -21.93 -4.47
CA LYS A 87 3.37 -20.63 -4.60
C LYS A 87 2.32 -19.54 -4.79
N GLY A 88 2.45 -18.48 -3.99
CA GLY A 88 1.63 -17.28 -4.11
C GLY A 88 2.43 -16.09 -4.58
N ASP A 89 1.72 -15.00 -4.86
CA ASP A 89 2.27 -13.70 -5.21
C ASP A 89 3.30 -13.73 -6.37
N LEU A 90 2.99 -14.51 -7.41
CA LEU A 90 3.81 -14.68 -8.60
C LEU A 90 3.44 -13.66 -9.69
N ILE A 91 4.45 -13.05 -10.31
CA ILE A 91 4.29 -12.24 -11.54
C ILE A 91 4.98 -12.98 -12.69
N LEU A 92 4.32 -13.01 -13.84
CA LEU A 92 4.88 -13.60 -15.08
C LEU A 92 6.00 -12.70 -15.61
N GLU A 93 7.23 -13.20 -15.63
CA GLU A 93 8.37 -12.53 -16.25
C GLU A 93 8.47 -12.89 -17.73
N ASN A 94 8.47 -14.18 -18.04
CA ASN A 94 8.59 -14.68 -19.40
C ASN A 94 7.69 -15.88 -19.61
N ILE A 95 7.10 -15.98 -20.80
CA ILE A 95 6.34 -17.13 -21.26
C ILE A 95 6.83 -17.55 -22.65
N THR A 96 7.16 -18.80 -22.82
CA THR A 96 7.58 -19.38 -24.07
C THR A 96 6.63 -20.51 -24.45
N LYS A 97 6.30 -20.60 -25.73
CA LYS A 97 5.48 -21.66 -26.31
C LYS A 97 6.34 -22.41 -27.28
N ASP A 98 6.50 -23.71 -27.02
CA ASP A 98 7.28 -24.60 -27.88
C ASP A 98 6.36 -25.47 -28.72
N TYR A 99 6.69 -25.54 -30.02
CA TYR A 99 6.07 -26.43 -30.96
C TYR A 99 7.10 -27.50 -31.32
N ASP A 100 7.06 -28.66 -30.63
CA ASP A 100 7.92 -29.77 -30.96
C ASP A 100 7.47 -30.45 -32.27
N GLU A 101 8.43 -30.95 -33.06
CA GLU A 101 8.17 -31.78 -34.23
C GLU A 101 7.38 -33.03 -33.81
N GLY A 102 6.13 -33.12 -34.23
CA GLY A 102 5.21 -34.17 -33.82
C GLY A 102 4.23 -33.80 -32.71
N GLY A 103 4.03 -32.49 -32.51
CA GLY A 103 3.25 -31.87 -31.44
C GLY A 103 1.92 -32.54 -31.13
N PHE A 104 1.52 -32.44 -29.90
CA PHE A 104 0.25 -32.96 -29.40
C PHE A 104 -0.93 -32.28 -30.09
N LYS A 105 -1.90 -33.07 -30.56
CA LYS A 105 -3.07 -32.56 -31.29
C LYS A 105 -3.88 -31.52 -30.47
N ASN A 106 -3.93 -31.71 -29.16
CA ASN A 106 -4.72 -30.86 -28.25
C ASN A 106 -3.92 -30.41 -27.00
N ALA A 107 -2.63 -30.19 -27.17
CA ALA A 107 -1.79 -29.64 -26.10
C ALA A 107 -0.68 -28.76 -26.68
N ILE A 108 -0.18 -27.86 -25.87
CA ILE A 108 1.00 -27.04 -26.15
C ILE A 108 1.99 -27.18 -25.01
N LYS A 109 3.27 -27.23 -25.33
CA LYS A 109 4.34 -27.17 -24.37
C LYS A 109 4.64 -25.70 -24.07
N VAL A 110 4.73 -25.37 -22.79
CA VAL A 110 5.01 -24.01 -22.32
C VAL A 110 6.13 -24.01 -21.30
N SER A 111 6.99 -23.01 -21.38
CA SER A 111 7.95 -22.69 -20.35
C SER A 111 7.62 -21.31 -19.79
N ILE A 112 7.47 -21.22 -18.47
CA ILE A 112 7.01 -20.03 -17.80
C ILE A 112 7.99 -19.66 -16.69
N LYS A 113 8.50 -18.43 -16.74
CA LYS A 113 9.32 -17.86 -15.66
C LYS A 113 8.51 -16.86 -14.87
N PHE A 114 8.59 -17.00 -13.57
CA PHE A 114 7.93 -16.13 -12.60
C PHE A 114 8.94 -15.47 -11.69
N LYS A 115 8.59 -14.27 -11.22
CA LYS A 115 9.22 -13.62 -10.08
C LYS A 115 8.23 -13.48 -8.94
N GLU A 116 8.68 -13.76 -7.73
CA GLU A 116 7.88 -13.52 -6.53
C GLU A 116 7.73 -12.01 -6.31
N ALA A 117 6.49 -11.53 -6.37
CA ALA A 117 6.15 -10.16 -6.05
C ALA A 117 6.02 -10.02 -4.54
N LYS A 118 7.04 -9.49 -3.88
CA LYS A 118 6.85 -9.05 -2.50
C LYS A 118 5.92 -7.84 -2.51
N THR A 119 4.67 -8.03 -2.14
CA THR A 119 3.77 -6.92 -1.87
C THR A 119 4.35 -6.17 -0.67
N VAL A 120 4.98 -5.04 -0.94
CA VAL A 120 5.33 -4.09 0.11
C VAL A 120 3.99 -3.63 0.68
N GLN A 121 3.60 -4.14 1.83
CA GLN A 121 2.59 -3.47 2.61
C GLN A 121 3.15 -2.09 2.90
N SER A 122 2.67 -1.10 2.18
CA SER A 122 3.02 0.27 2.50
C SER A 122 2.58 0.50 3.94
N SER A 123 3.56 0.64 4.82
CA SER A 123 3.35 1.09 6.19
C SER A 123 2.97 2.57 6.24
N PHE A 124 2.39 3.09 5.17
CA PHE A 124 1.66 4.34 5.24
C PHE A 124 0.45 4.09 6.14
N VAL A 125 0.67 4.24 7.44
CA VAL A 125 -0.42 4.57 8.34
C VAL A 125 -1.10 5.75 7.68
N ARG A 126 -2.34 5.54 7.22
CA ARG A 126 -3.19 6.63 6.76
C ARG A 126 -3.23 7.61 7.92
N VAL A 127 -2.41 8.65 7.86
CA VAL A 127 -2.53 9.76 8.82
C VAL A 127 -3.96 10.23 8.60
N GLN A 128 -4.85 9.87 9.53
CA GLN A 128 -6.15 10.50 9.56
C GLN A 128 -5.83 11.98 9.57
N HIS A 129 -6.33 12.69 8.60
CA HIS A 129 -6.26 14.14 8.56
C HIS A 129 -6.90 14.59 9.89
N VAL A 130 -6.07 14.76 10.89
CA VAL A 130 -6.45 15.53 12.08
C VAL A 130 -6.77 16.88 11.47
N GLY A 131 -8.05 17.24 11.50
CA GLY A 131 -8.50 18.54 11.01
C GLY A 131 -7.57 19.63 11.54
N PRO A 132 -7.54 20.81 10.93
CA PRO A 132 -6.58 21.85 11.28
C PRO A 132 -6.48 21.93 12.80
N ILE A 133 -5.27 21.71 13.32
CA ILE A 133 -4.98 21.83 14.75
C ILE A 133 -5.27 23.29 15.07
N THR A 134 -6.49 23.56 15.57
CA THR A 134 -6.81 24.88 16.11
C THR A 134 -5.88 25.04 17.29
N PRO A 135 -4.93 26.00 17.27
CA PRO A 135 -4.07 26.23 18.43
C PRO A 135 -4.96 26.42 19.64
N PRO A 136 -4.62 25.85 20.81
CA PRO A 136 -5.41 26.05 22.02
C PRO A 136 -5.61 27.52 22.20
N SER A 137 -6.87 27.96 22.33
CA SER A 137 -7.19 29.35 22.61
C SER A 137 -6.39 29.78 23.84
N PRO A 138 -5.69 30.92 23.82
CA PRO A 138 -4.94 31.36 24.96
C PRO A 138 -5.89 31.40 26.18
N PRO A 139 -5.41 31.03 27.38
CA PRO A 139 -6.25 30.98 28.56
C PRO A 139 -6.92 32.36 28.76
N GLY A 140 -8.25 32.38 28.76
CA GLY A 140 -9.01 33.62 28.86
C GLY A 140 -8.74 34.32 30.18
N LEU A 141 -8.56 35.64 30.15
CA LEU A 141 -8.47 36.48 31.35
C LEU A 141 -9.88 36.66 31.92
N TRP A 142 -10.03 36.34 33.20
CA TRP A 142 -11.30 36.42 33.92
C TRP A 142 -11.18 37.43 35.06
N VAL A 143 -12.15 38.29 35.17
CA VAL A 143 -12.24 39.27 36.26
C VAL A 143 -13.55 39.12 37.04
N THR A 144 -13.53 39.43 38.33
CA THR A 144 -14.75 39.46 39.12
C THR A 144 -15.47 40.79 38.89
N VAL A 145 -16.75 40.73 38.56
CA VAL A 145 -17.57 41.93 38.30
C VAL A 145 -17.80 42.69 39.58
N VAL A 146 -17.44 43.98 39.56
CA VAL A 146 -17.73 44.92 40.66
C VAL A 146 -18.70 45.99 40.18
N ALA A 147 -19.32 46.67 41.13
CA ALA A 147 -20.25 47.78 40.81
C ALA A 147 -19.55 48.82 39.94
N GLY A 148 -20.24 49.26 38.87
CA GLY A 148 -19.68 50.21 37.89
C GLY A 148 -18.98 49.57 36.69
N ASN A 149 -18.77 48.23 36.65
CA ASN A 149 -18.23 47.58 35.49
C ASN A 149 -19.22 47.58 34.33
N THR A 150 -18.69 47.84 33.12
CA THR A 150 -19.45 47.86 31.88
C THR A 150 -18.62 47.21 30.76
N TYR A 151 -19.28 46.72 29.73
CA TYR A 151 -18.56 46.19 28.54
C TYR A 151 -17.69 47.26 27.87
N TRP A 152 -18.09 48.51 27.91
CA TRP A 152 -17.30 49.62 27.39
C TRP A 152 -16.03 49.87 28.25
N GLY A 153 -16.14 49.78 29.59
CA GLY A 153 -14.99 49.87 30.48
C GLY A 153 -13.97 48.76 30.24
N TRP A 154 -14.45 47.53 30.10
CA TRP A 154 -13.59 46.38 29.78
C TRP A 154 -12.97 46.48 28.40
N TRP A 155 -13.71 46.98 27.39
CA TRP A 155 -13.13 47.25 26.08
C TRP A 155 -11.97 48.24 26.16
N LYS A 156 -12.14 49.34 26.85
CA LYS A 156 -11.06 50.34 27.09
C LYS A 156 -9.86 49.74 27.81
N GLN A 157 -10.10 48.91 28.81
CA GLN A 157 -9.06 48.38 29.69
C GLN A 157 -8.31 47.20 29.08
N TYR A 158 -9.00 46.31 28.39
CA TYR A 158 -8.45 45.03 27.89
C TYR A 158 -8.34 44.98 26.37
N GLY A 159 -8.88 45.95 25.63
CA GLY A 159 -8.84 46.01 24.17
C GLY A 159 -9.78 45.01 23.45
N THR A 160 -10.57 44.24 24.19
CA THR A 160 -11.47 43.25 23.61
C THR A 160 -12.75 43.92 23.09
N PRO A 161 -13.14 43.71 21.82
CA PRO A 161 -14.35 44.33 21.28
C PRO A 161 -15.59 44.03 22.10
N ILE A 162 -16.46 45.02 22.27
CA ILE A 162 -17.67 44.91 23.10
C ILE A 162 -18.57 43.75 22.66
N GLN A 163 -18.72 43.52 21.34
CA GLN A 163 -19.50 42.41 20.83
C GLN A 163 -18.95 41.05 21.26
N THR A 164 -17.63 40.90 21.27
CA THR A 164 -16.95 39.70 21.75
C THR A 164 -17.18 39.48 23.24
N LEU A 165 -17.09 40.53 24.05
CA LEU A 165 -17.37 40.47 25.48
C LEU A 165 -18.83 40.04 25.76
N ARG A 166 -19.79 40.58 24.99
CA ARG A 166 -21.20 40.15 25.05
C ARG A 166 -21.37 38.69 24.71
N ASN A 167 -20.74 38.24 23.65
CA ASN A 167 -20.82 36.85 23.19
C ASN A 167 -20.25 35.86 24.21
N TRP A 168 -19.19 36.24 24.92
CA TRP A 168 -18.57 35.37 25.93
C TRP A 168 -19.39 35.35 27.25
N ASN A 169 -19.87 36.50 27.71
CA ASN A 169 -20.50 36.59 29.01
C ASN A 169 -22.03 36.48 28.94
N LYS A 170 -22.64 36.72 27.78
CA LYS A 170 -24.08 36.58 27.50
C LYS A 170 -25.01 37.38 28.46
N TRP A 171 -24.50 38.45 29.09
CA TRP A 171 -25.29 39.30 29.91
C TRP A 171 -25.80 40.55 29.15
N PRO A 172 -27.01 41.08 29.48
CA PRO A 172 -27.46 42.34 28.95
C PRO A 172 -26.60 43.50 29.51
N ASP A 173 -26.30 44.51 28.69
CA ASP A 173 -25.42 45.64 29.07
C ASP A 173 -25.81 46.33 30.36
N ARG A 174 -27.12 46.40 30.67
CA ARG A 174 -27.67 47.03 31.86
C ARG A 174 -27.85 46.10 33.06
N ARG A 175 -27.53 44.81 32.91
CA ARG A 175 -27.70 43.79 33.97
C ARG A 175 -26.49 42.88 34.06
N ILE A 176 -25.30 43.46 34.19
CA ILE A 176 -24.09 42.70 34.45
C ILE A 176 -24.10 42.31 35.94
N PRO A 177 -24.09 40.99 36.26
CA PRO A 177 -24.26 40.55 37.64
C PRO A 177 -22.98 40.83 38.47
N ILE A 178 -23.12 41.62 39.55
CA ILE A 178 -22.02 41.91 40.47
C ILE A 178 -21.62 40.62 41.20
N GLY A 179 -20.32 40.35 41.33
CA GLY A 179 -19.76 39.14 41.95
C GLY A 179 -19.54 37.98 40.96
N ALA A 180 -20.11 38.03 39.75
CA ALA A 180 -19.87 37.01 38.74
C ALA A 180 -18.45 37.12 38.13
N ARG A 181 -17.95 36.05 37.54
CA ARG A 181 -16.68 36.06 36.80
C ARG A 181 -16.95 36.37 35.32
N ALA A 182 -16.40 37.46 34.85
CA ALA A 182 -16.47 37.89 33.45
C ALA A 182 -15.21 37.53 32.69
N ARG A 183 -15.36 36.98 31.49
CA ARG A 183 -14.23 36.81 30.55
C ARG A 183 -13.99 38.14 29.83
N VAL A 184 -12.76 38.64 29.94
CA VAL A 184 -12.41 39.98 29.38
C VAL A 184 -11.32 39.90 28.31
N LYS A 185 -10.62 38.74 28.19
CA LYS A 185 -9.64 38.51 27.14
C LYS A 185 -9.52 37.02 26.83
#